data_117742e672114f3a311f4e248ea56413
#
_entry.id   117742e672114f3a311f4e248ea56413
#
_cell.length_a   1.000
_cell.length_b   1.000
_cell.length_c   1.000
_cell.angle_alpha   90.00
_cell.angle_beta   90.00
_cell.angle_gamma   90.00
#
_symmetry.space_group_name_H-M   'P 1'
#
loop_
_entity.id
_entity.type
_entity.pdbx_description
1 polymer ?
#
loop_
_entity_poly.entity_id
_entity_poly.type
_entity_poly.pdbx_seq_one_letter_code
_entity_poly.pdbx_strand_id
1 'polypeptide(L)'
;MLTYPMEERGSLPLYEYLCRRIRADILSGALPTGTRLPSKRALAEHLRISVVTVEGAYSQLEAEGYLQARPKRGFFVSAVEQAPPPAVRSVLMPETPAVSWRLDLGRNQVDTARFPVSTWARLTRQVLSEAPEALLSPVPHQGLAALRQAIADDLRDFKGMAVSPEQIVIGAGAEYLYLLLAQLLGRDTMFAVEDPGYPKIRQVYDACGAVCAPIPLDNQGVELAALMRSKARALHISPNHQYPTGLVTPIARRQALLRWAEDTGSTIIEDDYDSEFRYTGRPIPTLQSIDDRGRVIYLNTFSQTISPSMRLGFLVLPPRLLERYRQELGFYACTVPALEQHVLTRFIAGGHYERHLSRMRKEYRDRRSATISAFRASPLASHVTFSEEGAGLHFLLRLDTNRSDEELRRLTAEAGIRLSFLSEYAAVPDPRFAHTLVINYAGLSQSDLEEALQLLTDVLLPLLA
;
A
#
# COMPACT_ATOMS: atom_id res chain seq x y z
N MET A 1 52.72 1.28 28.76
CA MET A 1 51.75 0.20 28.95
C MET A 1 50.37 0.79 28.68
N LEU A 2 49.51 0.11 27.91
CA LEU A 2 48.14 0.61 27.63
C LEU A 2 47.30 0.46 28.88
N THR A 3 46.64 1.54 29.30
CA THR A 3 45.82 1.58 30.51
C THR A 3 44.42 2.09 30.17
N TYR A 4 43.41 1.25 30.39
CA TYR A 4 42.02 1.57 30.13
C TYR A 4 41.18 1.29 31.38
N PRO A 5 40.31 2.22 31.82
CA PRO A 5 39.45 1.99 32.95
C PRO A 5 38.34 0.99 32.56
N MET A 6 38.50 -0.28 32.94
CA MET A 6 37.56 -1.36 32.58
C MET A 6 36.15 -1.15 33.20
N GLU A 7 36.03 -0.29 34.20
CA GLU A 7 34.75 0.07 34.84
C GLU A 7 33.86 0.92 33.95
N GLU A 8 34.46 1.66 33.00
CA GLU A 8 33.73 2.52 32.05
C GLU A 8 33.06 1.74 30.88
N ARG A 9 33.17 0.41 30.88
CA ARG A 9 32.63 -0.42 29.77
C ARG A 9 31.10 -0.36 29.62
N GLY A 10 30.37 0.04 30.68
CA GLY A 10 28.90 -0.05 30.69
C GLY A 10 28.41 -1.49 30.54
N SER A 11 27.50 -1.73 29.62
CA SER A 11 26.97 -3.06 29.28
C SER A 11 27.80 -3.84 28.26
N LEU A 12 28.92 -3.28 27.77
CA LEU A 12 29.74 -3.93 26.74
C LEU A 12 30.53 -5.12 27.29
N PRO A 13 30.71 -6.19 26.49
CA PRO A 13 31.69 -7.24 26.80
C PRO A 13 33.08 -6.65 26.93
N LEU A 14 33.87 -7.19 27.86
CA LEU A 14 35.24 -6.68 28.13
C LEU A 14 36.15 -6.65 26.89
N TYR A 15 36.10 -7.69 26.03
CA TYR A 15 36.89 -7.73 24.81
C TYR A 15 36.49 -6.64 23.81
N GLU A 16 35.17 -6.39 23.69
CA GLU A 16 34.65 -5.37 22.78
C GLU A 16 35.02 -3.95 23.24
N TYR A 17 34.88 -3.69 24.53
CA TYR A 17 35.34 -2.43 25.10
C TYR A 17 36.82 -2.19 24.86
N LEU A 18 37.69 -3.21 25.13
CA LEU A 18 39.13 -3.12 24.89
C LEU A 18 39.43 -2.88 23.41
N CYS A 19 38.73 -3.60 22.51
CA CYS A 19 38.88 -3.42 21.08
C CYS A 19 38.53 -1.98 20.65
N ARG A 20 37.43 -1.42 21.14
CA ARG A 20 37.00 -0.03 20.86
C ARG A 20 38.05 1.00 21.35
N ARG A 21 38.59 0.80 22.53
CA ARG A 21 39.58 1.74 23.11
C ARG A 21 40.90 1.71 22.33
N ILE A 22 41.42 0.53 22.01
CA ILE A 22 42.68 0.41 21.22
C ILE A 22 42.45 0.98 19.81
N ARG A 23 41.30 0.70 19.18
CA ARG A 23 40.94 1.29 17.87
C ARG A 23 40.89 2.81 17.92
N ALA A 24 40.30 3.38 18.93
CA ALA A 24 40.25 4.83 19.12
C ALA A 24 41.66 5.45 19.25
N ASP A 25 42.53 4.81 19.99
CA ASP A 25 43.93 5.26 20.15
C ASP A 25 44.74 5.17 18.84
N ILE A 26 44.47 4.15 18.02
CA ILE A 26 45.07 4.00 16.69
C ILE A 26 44.56 5.11 15.77
N LEU A 27 43.26 5.34 15.71
CA LEU A 27 42.64 6.32 14.83
C LEU A 27 42.96 7.77 15.24
N SER A 28 43.11 8.04 16.54
CA SER A 28 43.53 9.36 17.02
C SER A 28 45.02 9.63 16.88
N GLY A 29 45.82 8.59 16.52
CA GLY A 29 47.28 8.68 16.46
C GLY A 29 47.99 8.52 17.82
N ALA A 30 47.27 8.31 18.91
CA ALA A 30 47.85 8.02 20.23
C ALA A 30 48.68 6.70 20.18
N LEU A 31 48.31 5.79 19.29
CA LEU A 31 49.06 4.60 18.92
C LEU A 31 49.52 4.71 17.45
N PRO A 32 50.71 5.27 17.16
CA PRO A 32 51.21 5.43 15.80
C PRO A 32 51.41 4.12 15.04
N THR A 33 51.35 4.18 13.72
CA THR A 33 51.67 3.06 12.83
C THR A 33 53.02 2.42 13.19
N GLY A 34 53.06 1.10 13.22
CA GLY A 34 54.25 0.35 13.56
C GLY A 34 54.51 0.20 15.07
N THR A 35 53.74 0.82 15.93
CA THR A 35 53.82 0.64 17.38
C THR A 35 53.60 -0.82 17.76
N ARG A 36 54.54 -1.38 18.53
CA ARG A 36 54.40 -2.75 19.05
C ARG A 36 53.47 -2.74 20.27
N LEU A 37 52.42 -3.53 20.25
CA LEU A 37 51.55 -3.70 21.39
C LEU A 37 52.15 -4.64 22.45
N PRO A 38 51.76 -4.49 23.74
CA PRO A 38 52.13 -5.44 24.79
C PRO A 38 51.70 -6.86 24.43
N SER A 39 52.42 -7.86 24.99
CA SER A 39 52.00 -9.25 24.83
C SER A 39 50.62 -9.47 25.47
N LYS A 40 49.83 -10.41 24.95
CA LYS A 40 48.50 -10.74 25.47
C LYS A 40 48.52 -10.96 26.99
N ARG A 41 49.55 -11.68 27.50
CA ARG A 41 49.70 -11.95 28.92
C ARG A 41 50.06 -10.67 29.73
N ALA A 42 51.00 -9.87 29.24
CA ALA A 42 51.41 -8.66 29.94
C ALA A 42 50.27 -7.61 30.01
N LEU A 43 49.46 -7.50 28.93
CA LEU A 43 48.32 -6.58 28.93
C LEU A 43 47.17 -7.11 29.82
N ALA A 44 46.92 -8.42 29.82
CA ALA A 44 45.90 -9.04 30.66
C ALA A 44 46.24 -8.86 32.15
N GLU A 45 47.49 -9.08 32.54
CA GLU A 45 47.98 -8.86 33.90
C GLU A 45 47.85 -7.40 34.33
N HIS A 46 48.28 -6.46 33.47
CA HIS A 46 48.22 -5.02 33.74
C HIS A 46 46.79 -4.51 33.92
N LEU A 47 45.85 -4.94 33.05
CA LEU A 47 44.43 -4.53 33.10
C LEU A 47 43.59 -5.39 34.06
N ARG A 48 44.17 -6.41 34.70
CA ARG A 48 43.50 -7.37 35.59
C ARG A 48 42.31 -8.05 34.94
N ILE A 49 42.47 -8.48 33.68
CA ILE A 49 41.46 -9.20 32.90
C ILE A 49 41.99 -10.53 32.41
N SER A 50 41.14 -11.36 31.84
CA SER A 50 41.58 -12.67 31.32
C SER A 50 42.43 -12.50 30.03
N VAL A 51 43.41 -13.42 29.86
CA VAL A 51 44.19 -13.49 28.61
C VAL A 51 43.30 -13.71 27.40
N VAL A 52 42.21 -14.49 27.53
CA VAL A 52 41.23 -14.74 26.48
C VAL A 52 40.53 -13.46 26.03
N THR A 53 40.23 -12.56 26.97
CA THR A 53 39.66 -11.24 26.66
C THR A 53 40.59 -10.39 25.78
N VAL A 54 41.88 -10.33 26.12
CA VAL A 54 42.87 -9.60 25.32
C VAL A 54 43.08 -10.29 23.97
N GLU A 55 43.10 -11.60 23.95
CA GLU A 55 43.21 -12.38 22.71
C GLU A 55 42.02 -12.11 21.77
N GLY A 56 40.81 -12.12 22.29
CA GLY A 56 39.63 -11.77 21.49
C GLY A 56 39.68 -10.36 20.91
N ALA A 57 40.11 -9.38 21.72
CA ALA A 57 40.31 -8.01 21.25
C ALA A 57 41.40 -7.87 20.18
N TYR A 58 42.53 -8.52 20.37
CA TYR A 58 43.62 -8.49 19.38
C TYR A 58 43.27 -9.22 18.09
N SER A 59 42.61 -10.36 18.18
CA SER A 59 42.15 -11.09 17.01
C SER A 59 41.11 -10.32 16.20
N GLN A 60 40.20 -9.62 16.89
CA GLN A 60 39.23 -8.75 16.24
C GLN A 60 39.91 -7.57 15.53
N LEU A 61 40.84 -6.89 16.22
CA LEU A 61 41.59 -5.76 15.63
C LEU A 61 42.49 -6.20 14.47
N GLU A 62 43.02 -7.41 14.51
CA GLU A 62 43.76 -8.02 13.41
C GLU A 62 42.87 -8.34 12.22
N ALA A 63 41.70 -8.96 12.47
CA ALA A 63 40.67 -9.23 11.45
C ALA A 63 40.15 -7.94 10.79
N GLU A 64 40.01 -6.86 11.56
CA GLU A 64 39.65 -5.55 11.07
C GLU A 64 40.80 -4.78 10.38
N GLY A 65 42.01 -5.31 10.42
CA GLY A 65 43.20 -4.73 9.79
C GLY A 65 43.89 -3.61 10.59
N TYR A 66 43.48 -3.31 11.82
CA TYR A 66 44.12 -2.32 12.69
C TYR A 66 45.44 -2.83 13.28
N LEU A 67 45.57 -4.15 13.42
CA LEU A 67 46.78 -4.81 13.90
C LEU A 67 47.27 -5.81 12.86
N GLN A 68 48.62 -6.02 12.87
CA GLN A 68 49.28 -7.05 12.12
C GLN A 68 50.07 -7.94 13.07
N ALA A 69 49.79 -9.24 13.11
CA ALA A 69 50.61 -10.19 13.81
C ALA A 69 51.88 -10.46 13.02
N ARG A 70 53.06 -10.42 13.72
CA ARG A 70 54.35 -10.83 13.16
C ARG A 70 54.85 -12.05 13.90
N PRO A 71 55.10 -13.15 13.24
CA PRO A 71 55.55 -14.40 13.88
C PRO A 71 56.72 -14.16 14.83
N LYS A 72 56.60 -14.65 16.07
CA LYS A 72 57.61 -14.52 17.17
C LYS A 72 57.90 -13.06 17.60
N ARG A 73 57.29 -12.04 17.00
CA ARG A 73 57.55 -10.62 17.30
C ARG A 73 56.38 -9.90 17.95
N GLY A 74 55.18 -10.45 17.87
CA GLY A 74 53.97 -9.89 18.50
C GLY A 74 53.08 -9.12 17.53
N PHE A 75 52.18 -8.25 18.08
CA PHE A 75 51.22 -7.46 17.33
C PHE A 75 51.75 -6.03 17.13
N PHE A 76 51.53 -5.50 15.93
CA PHE A 76 51.94 -4.16 15.53
C PHE A 76 50.77 -3.40 14.93
N VAL A 77 50.71 -2.09 15.19
CA VAL A 77 49.70 -1.19 14.58
C VAL A 77 49.95 -1.12 13.08
N SER A 78 48.88 -1.39 12.30
CA SER A 78 48.92 -1.28 10.85
C SER A 78 48.94 0.18 10.38
N ALA A 79 49.36 0.43 9.14
CA ALA A 79 49.20 1.74 8.51
C ALA A 79 47.69 1.98 8.21
N VAL A 80 47.06 2.79 9.03
CA VAL A 80 45.65 3.18 8.86
C VAL A 80 45.63 4.67 8.63
N GLU A 81 44.89 5.13 7.62
CA GLU A 81 44.63 6.57 7.47
C GLU A 81 43.89 7.09 8.68
N GLN A 82 44.42 8.15 9.28
CA GLN A 82 43.75 8.83 10.41
C GLN A 82 42.58 9.63 9.87
N ALA A 83 41.44 9.01 9.80
CA ALA A 83 40.19 9.71 9.53
C ALA A 83 39.58 10.18 10.87
N PRO A 84 39.19 11.43 10.99
CA PRO A 84 38.37 11.83 12.13
C PRO A 84 37.11 10.96 12.19
N PRO A 85 36.62 10.59 13.39
CA PRO A 85 35.45 9.78 13.51
C PRO A 85 34.32 10.47 12.70
N PRO A 86 33.54 9.71 11.93
CA PRO A 86 32.47 10.28 11.14
C PRO A 86 31.56 11.06 12.08
N ALA A 87 31.51 12.38 11.89
CA ALA A 87 30.56 13.21 12.62
C ALA A 87 29.18 12.68 12.23
N VAL A 88 28.43 12.17 13.20
CA VAL A 88 27.03 11.83 13.01
C VAL A 88 26.33 13.14 12.66
N ARG A 89 26.22 13.42 11.36
CA ARG A 89 25.34 14.49 10.90
C ARG A 89 23.93 14.00 11.20
N SER A 90 23.35 14.47 12.29
CA SER A 90 21.93 14.33 12.51
C SER A 90 21.22 15.08 11.36
N VAL A 91 20.76 14.35 10.39
CA VAL A 91 19.84 14.90 9.38
C VAL A 91 18.51 15.09 10.11
N LEU A 92 18.33 16.27 10.70
CA LEU A 92 17.01 16.68 11.18
C LEU A 92 16.16 16.87 9.93
N MET A 93 15.45 15.82 9.53
CA MET A 93 14.33 15.97 8.59
C MET A 93 13.26 16.77 9.36
N PRO A 94 12.82 17.91 8.82
CA PRO A 94 11.68 18.59 9.43
C PRO A 94 10.50 17.61 9.40
N GLU A 95 9.99 17.24 10.56
CA GLU A 95 8.72 16.53 10.66
C GLU A 95 7.66 17.44 10.05
N THR A 96 7.11 17.05 8.92
CA THR A 96 5.92 17.70 8.38
C THR A 96 4.82 17.44 9.40
N PRO A 97 4.32 18.44 10.13
CA PRO A 97 3.30 18.22 11.14
C PRO A 97 2.11 17.53 10.48
N ALA A 98 1.69 16.41 11.04
CA ALA A 98 0.48 15.74 10.61
C ALA A 98 -0.69 16.72 10.79
N VAL A 99 -1.32 17.14 9.69
CA VAL A 99 -2.50 18.01 9.77
C VAL A 99 -3.61 17.19 10.41
N SER A 100 -3.99 17.58 11.62
CA SER A 100 -5.13 17.00 12.32
C SER A 100 -6.40 17.66 11.79
N TRP A 101 -7.20 16.89 11.04
CA TRP A 101 -8.50 17.33 10.58
C TRP A 101 -9.55 17.07 11.66
N ARG A 102 -10.40 18.04 11.91
CA ARG A 102 -11.57 17.89 12.77
C ARG A 102 -12.61 16.99 12.09
N LEU A 103 -12.70 17.10 10.74
CA LEU A 103 -13.55 16.29 9.90
C LEU A 103 -12.82 15.97 8.58
N ASP A 104 -12.71 14.71 8.22
CA ASP A 104 -12.12 14.28 6.94
C ASP A 104 -13.15 13.50 6.10
N LEU A 105 -13.75 14.17 5.13
CA LEU A 105 -14.71 13.59 4.17
C LEU A 105 -14.03 13.21 2.85
N GLY A 106 -12.78 13.61 2.64
CA GLY A 106 -12.03 13.35 1.41
C GLY A 106 -11.27 12.03 1.42
N ARG A 107 -11.11 11.39 2.58
CA ARG A 107 -10.29 10.20 2.71
C ARG A 107 -11.12 8.93 2.55
N ASN A 108 -10.79 8.12 1.54
CA ASN A 108 -11.40 6.80 1.36
C ASN A 108 -10.92 5.85 2.47
N GLN A 109 -11.58 5.91 3.63
CA GLN A 109 -11.27 5.11 4.82
C GLN A 109 -12.38 4.11 5.10
N VAL A 110 -11.98 2.91 5.53
CA VAL A 110 -12.88 1.93 6.13
C VAL A 110 -12.99 2.15 7.63
N ASP A 111 -14.11 1.75 8.20
CA ASP A 111 -14.30 1.76 9.65
C ASP A 111 -13.45 0.67 10.31
N THR A 112 -12.31 1.07 10.87
CA THR A 112 -11.36 0.16 11.54
C THR A 112 -11.94 -0.47 12.81
N ALA A 113 -12.97 0.14 13.43
CA ALA A 113 -13.65 -0.42 14.61
C ALA A 113 -14.44 -1.71 14.25
N ARG A 114 -14.73 -1.92 12.97
CA ARG A 114 -15.44 -3.11 12.48
C ARG A 114 -14.52 -4.28 12.17
N PHE A 115 -13.21 -4.09 12.26
CA PHE A 115 -12.28 -5.20 12.08
C PHE A 115 -12.60 -6.36 13.04
N PRO A 116 -12.67 -7.60 12.58
CA PRO A 116 -13.09 -8.74 13.39
C PRO A 116 -11.97 -9.24 14.32
N VAL A 117 -11.50 -8.38 15.23
CA VAL A 117 -10.32 -8.58 16.10
C VAL A 117 -10.34 -9.94 16.80
N SER A 118 -11.44 -10.32 17.43
CA SER A 118 -11.52 -11.57 18.19
C SER A 118 -11.36 -12.83 17.32
N THR A 119 -11.99 -12.81 16.14
CA THR A 119 -11.87 -13.90 15.16
C THR A 119 -10.46 -13.96 14.61
N TRP A 120 -9.90 -12.82 14.21
CA TRP A 120 -8.55 -12.71 13.67
C TRP A 120 -7.51 -13.20 14.69
N ALA A 121 -7.56 -12.72 15.93
CA ALA A 121 -6.65 -13.12 17.00
C ALA A 121 -6.74 -14.62 17.33
N ARG A 122 -7.95 -15.21 17.27
CA ARG A 122 -8.14 -16.66 17.46
C ARG A 122 -7.49 -17.43 16.32
N LEU A 123 -7.72 -17.05 15.06
CA LEU A 123 -7.13 -17.71 13.90
C LEU A 123 -5.60 -17.58 13.90
N THR A 124 -5.08 -16.40 14.26
CA THR A 124 -3.63 -16.17 14.42
C THR A 124 -3.01 -17.14 15.42
N ARG A 125 -3.62 -17.29 16.62
CA ARG A 125 -3.13 -18.26 17.62
C ARG A 125 -3.17 -19.70 17.11
N GLN A 126 -4.22 -20.08 16.40
CA GLN A 126 -4.30 -21.40 15.78
C GLN A 126 -3.18 -21.65 14.78
N VAL A 127 -2.90 -20.68 13.90
CA VAL A 127 -1.82 -20.79 12.91
C VAL A 127 -0.46 -20.93 13.59
N LEU A 128 -0.19 -20.11 14.61
CA LEU A 128 1.08 -20.15 15.37
C LEU A 128 1.30 -21.48 16.09
N SER A 129 0.23 -22.12 16.58
CA SER A 129 0.34 -23.40 17.32
C SER A 129 0.37 -24.64 16.44
N GLU A 130 -0.29 -24.60 15.26
CA GLU A 130 -0.45 -25.82 14.44
C GLU A 130 0.65 -26.00 13.39
N ALA A 131 1.26 -24.91 12.90
CA ALA A 131 2.22 -24.98 11.81
C ALA A 131 3.40 -23.99 11.97
N PRO A 132 4.14 -24.00 13.08
CA PRO A 132 5.22 -23.03 13.31
C PRO A 132 6.33 -23.11 12.25
N GLU A 133 6.67 -24.28 11.76
CA GLU A 133 7.72 -24.48 10.74
C GLU A 133 7.32 -23.88 9.38
N ALA A 134 6.04 -23.98 9.00
CA ALA A 134 5.53 -23.43 7.75
C ALA A 134 5.61 -21.89 7.74
N LEU A 135 5.53 -21.25 8.91
CA LEU A 135 5.65 -19.79 9.03
C LEU A 135 7.08 -19.29 8.85
N LEU A 136 8.07 -20.14 9.09
CA LEU A 136 9.50 -19.81 8.97
C LEU A 136 10.08 -20.19 7.60
N SER A 137 9.29 -20.90 6.80
CA SER A 137 9.68 -21.29 5.44
C SER A 137 9.41 -20.16 4.44
N PRO A 138 10.24 -20.04 3.37
CA PRO A 138 9.97 -19.07 2.31
C PRO A 138 8.62 -19.30 1.65
N VAL A 139 7.86 -18.22 1.47
CA VAL A 139 6.58 -18.25 0.75
C VAL A 139 6.86 -18.35 -0.76
N PRO A 140 6.16 -19.23 -1.50
CA PRO A 140 6.27 -19.25 -2.97
C PRO A 140 6.02 -17.88 -3.59
N HIS A 141 6.68 -17.56 -4.69
CA HIS A 141 6.59 -16.24 -5.34
C HIS A 141 5.16 -15.79 -5.68
N GLN A 142 4.25 -16.72 -6.00
CA GLN A 142 2.83 -16.43 -6.24
C GLN A 142 1.99 -16.35 -4.94
N GLY A 143 2.56 -16.61 -3.78
CA GLY A 143 1.84 -16.78 -2.52
C GLY A 143 1.46 -18.22 -2.23
N LEU A 144 0.94 -18.48 -1.03
CA LEU A 144 0.57 -19.82 -0.55
C LEU A 144 -0.53 -20.44 -1.42
N ALA A 145 -0.34 -21.69 -1.83
CA ALA A 145 -1.32 -22.44 -2.63
C ALA A 145 -2.71 -22.50 -1.95
N ALA A 146 -2.73 -22.67 -0.62
CA ALA A 146 -3.98 -22.70 0.14
C ALA A 146 -4.74 -21.35 0.11
N LEU A 147 -4.03 -20.23 0.14
CA LEU A 147 -4.67 -18.91 0.00
C LEU A 147 -5.19 -18.70 -1.42
N ARG A 148 -4.41 -19.04 -2.42
CA ARG A 148 -4.82 -18.95 -3.83
C ARG A 148 -6.06 -19.81 -4.12
N GLN A 149 -6.13 -21.01 -3.54
CA GLN A 149 -7.31 -21.87 -3.63
C GLN A 149 -8.53 -21.22 -2.95
N ALA A 150 -8.37 -20.72 -1.73
CA ALA A 150 -9.47 -20.06 -1.02
C ALA A 150 -10.01 -18.83 -1.76
N ILE A 151 -9.13 -18.04 -2.38
CA ILE A 151 -9.52 -16.90 -3.22
C ILE A 151 -10.23 -17.39 -4.50
N ALA A 152 -9.74 -18.43 -5.16
CA ALA A 152 -10.38 -18.97 -6.38
C ALA A 152 -11.80 -19.48 -6.09
N ASP A 153 -11.99 -20.13 -4.93
CA ASP A 153 -13.31 -20.60 -4.49
C ASP A 153 -14.25 -19.41 -4.19
N ASP A 154 -13.76 -18.38 -3.48
CA ASP A 154 -14.52 -17.16 -3.20
C ASP A 154 -14.94 -16.44 -4.49
N LEU A 155 -14.02 -16.26 -5.44
CA LEU A 155 -14.31 -15.64 -6.74
C LEU A 155 -15.35 -16.42 -7.55
N ARG A 156 -15.29 -17.75 -7.51
CA ARG A 156 -16.29 -18.61 -8.18
C ARG A 156 -17.66 -18.45 -7.54
N ASP A 157 -17.73 -18.52 -6.20
CA ASP A 157 -18.99 -18.59 -5.47
C ASP A 157 -19.70 -17.22 -5.42
N PHE A 158 -18.97 -16.11 -5.36
CA PHE A 158 -19.54 -14.78 -5.20
C PHE A 158 -19.46 -13.87 -6.43
N LYS A 159 -18.50 -14.08 -7.33
CA LYS A 159 -18.34 -13.26 -8.55
C LYS A 159 -18.57 -14.03 -9.84
N GLY A 160 -18.81 -15.35 -9.77
CA GLY A 160 -19.03 -16.20 -10.94
C GLY A 160 -17.78 -16.36 -11.83
N MET A 161 -16.59 -16.12 -11.26
CA MET A 161 -15.32 -16.20 -11.98
C MET A 161 -14.74 -17.62 -11.89
N ALA A 162 -14.64 -18.31 -13.00
CA ALA A 162 -14.02 -19.64 -13.07
C ALA A 162 -12.50 -19.51 -13.33
N VAL A 163 -11.72 -19.34 -12.24
CA VAL A 163 -10.27 -19.16 -12.33
C VAL A 163 -9.53 -20.30 -11.63
N SER A 164 -8.38 -20.69 -12.18
CA SER A 164 -7.48 -21.63 -11.52
C SER A 164 -6.68 -20.92 -10.42
N PRO A 165 -6.45 -21.56 -9.26
CA PRO A 165 -5.54 -21.04 -8.25
C PRO A 165 -4.14 -20.70 -8.77
N GLU A 166 -3.71 -21.38 -9.83
CA GLU A 166 -2.42 -21.14 -10.49
C GLU A 166 -2.36 -19.79 -11.23
N GLN A 167 -3.49 -19.19 -11.56
CA GLN A 167 -3.58 -17.86 -12.18
C GLN A 167 -3.45 -16.73 -11.15
N ILE A 168 -3.53 -17.04 -9.84
CA ILE A 168 -3.54 -16.04 -8.77
C ILE A 168 -2.12 -15.73 -8.33
N VAL A 169 -1.82 -14.44 -8.22
CA VAL A 169 -0.56 -13.89 -7.68
C VAL A 169 -0.88 -12.96 -6.52
N ILE A 170 -0.41 -13.31 -5.33
CA ILE A 170 -0.60 -12.53 -4.10
C ILE A 170 0.46 -11.42 -4.03
N GLY A 171 0.04 -10.22 -3.62
CA GLY A 171 0.95 -9.08 -3.47
C GLY A 171 0.54 -8.10 -2.36
N ALA A 172 1.49 -7.26 -1.96
CA ALA A 172 1.36 -6.34 -0.82
C ALA A 172 0.52 -5.09 -1.15
N GLY A 173 -0.74 -5.27 -1.55
CA GLY A 173 -1.69 -4.21 -1.85
C GLY A 173 -1.57 -3.65 -3.26
N ALA A 174 -2.48 -2.71 -3.59
CA ALA A 174 -2.68 -2.24 -4.96
C ALA A 174 -1.42 -1.62 -5.58
N GLU A 175 -0.73 -0.74 -4.87
CA GLU A 175 0.43 -0.04 -5.41
C GLU A 175 1.57 -1.00 -5.83
N TYR A 176 1.80 -2.06 -5.02
CA TYR A 176 2.76 -3.11 -5.39
C TYR A 176 2.28 -3.88 -6.62
N LEU A 177 0.98 -4.20 -6.70
CA LEU A 177 0.42 -4.91 -7.84
C LEU A 177 0.48 -4.06 -9.12
N TYR A 178 0.27 -2.73 -9.04
CA TYR A 178 0.46 -1.83 -10.19
C TYR A 178 1.92 -1.80 -10.66
N LEU A 179 2.88 -1.73 -9.72
CA LEU A 179 4.32 -1.81 -10.05
C LEU A 179 4.65 -3.15 -10.73
N LEU A 180 4.10 -4.25 -10.23
CA LEU A 180 4.29 -5.57 -10.83
C LEU A 180 3.70 -5.64 -12.25
N LEU A 181 2.53 -5.03 -12.49
CA LEU A 181 1.90 -4.94 -13.79
C LEU A 181 2.72 -4.10 -14.77
N ALA A 182 3.30 -2.98 -14.33
CA ALA A 182 4.19 -2.17 -15.16
C ALA A 182 5.41 -2.96 -15.63
N GLN A 183 5.98 -3.81 -14.77
CA GLN A 183 7.09 -4.68 -15.12
C GLN A 183 6.64 -5.81 -16.06
N LEU A 184 5.53 -6.48 -15.74
CA LEU A 184 5.01 -7.61 -16.51
C LEU A 184 4.59 -7.22 -17.94
N LEU A 185 3.94 -6.06 -18.10
CA LEU A 185 3.50 -5.59 -19.41
C LEU A 185 4.61 -4.88 -20.19
N GLY A 186 5.66 -4.43 -19.50
CA GLY A 186 6.83 -3.76 -20.07
C GLY A 186 6.74 -2.23 -19.94
N ARG A 187 7.88 -1.60 -19.68
CA ARG A 187 7.98 -0.15 -19.47
C ARG A 187 7.65 0.69 -20.72
N ASP A 188 7.82 0.11 -21.90
CA ASP A 188 7.48 0.75 -23.17
C ASP A 188 5.98 0.65 -23.51
N THR A 189 5.20 -0.04 -22.67
CA THR A 189 3.75 -0.13 -22.82
C THR A 189 3.10 1.19 -22.40
N MET A 190 2.31 1.76 -23.31
CA MET A 190 1.45 2.89 -22.97
C MET A 190 0.20 2.39 -22.26
N PHE A 191 -0.04 2.92 -21.05
CA PHE A 191 -1.21 2.62 -20.24
C PHE A 191 -2.29 3.68 -20.45
N ALA A 192 -3.46 3.30 -20.93
CA ALA A 192 -4.65 4.12 -20.85
C ALA A 192 -5.22 4.02 -19.42
N VAL A 193 -5.56 5.14 -18.83
CA VAL A 193 -6.17 5.25 -17.49
C VAL A 193 -7.40 6.15 -17.55
N GLU A 194 -8.36 5.90 -16.69
CA GLU A 194 -9.60 6.69 -16.60
C GLU A 194 -9.31 8.14 -16.20
N ASP A 195 -10.04 9.10 -16.79
CA ASP A 195 -9.97 10.52 -16.46
C ASP A 195 -11.39 11.14 -16.38
N PRO A 196 -11.88 11.53 -15.18
CA PRO A 196 -11.19 11.51 -13.89
C PRO A 196 -10.97 10.09 -13.38
N GLY A 197 -9.88 9.87 -12.60
CA GLY A 197 -9.53 8.55 -12.11
C GLY A 197 -8.70 8.59 -10.82
N TYR A 198 -8.41 7.42 -10.24
CA TYR A 198 -7.61 7.32 -9.03
C TYR A 198 -6.15 7.75 -9.30
N PRO A 199 -5.66 8.87 -8.73
CA PRO A 199 -4.38 9.47 -9.13
C PRO A 199 -3.17 8.55 -8.90
N LYS A 200 -3.22 7.67 -7.91
CA LYS A 200 -2.11 6.76 -7.59
C LYS A 200 -1.82 5.75 -8.70
N ILE A 201 -2.82 5.37 -9.49
CA ILE A 201 -2.61 4.46 -10.63
C ILE A 201 -1.59 5.10 -11.57
N ARG A 202 -1.85 6.35 -11.99
CA ARG A 202 -0.95 7.09 -12.87
C ARG A 202 0.40 7.34 -12.20
N GLN A 203 0.40 7.80 -10.94
CA GLN A 203 1.64 8.08 -10.20
C GLN A 203 2.57 6.87 -10.11
N VAL A 204 2.03 5.67 -9.89
CA VAL A 204 2.84 4.44 -9.83
C VAL A 204 3.38 4.08 -11.20
N TYR A 205 2.56 4.14 -12.25
CA TYR A 205 3.02 3.85 -13.61
C TYR A 205 4.08 4.85 -14.10
N ASP A 206 3.86 6.14 -13.87
CA ASP A 206 4.84 7.21 -14.18
C ASP A 206 6.16 6.98 -13.41
N ALA A 207 6.09 6.63 -12.12
CA ALA A 207 7.26 6.31 -11.30
C ALA A 207 8.02 5.06 -11.81
N CYS A 208 7.33 4.13 -12.49
CA CYS A 208 7.95 2.99 -13.17
C CYS A 208 8.54 3.35 -14.54
N GLY A 209 8.37 4.59 -15.00
CA GLY A 209 8.81 5.05 -16.31
C GLY A 209 7.87 4.65 -17.47
N ALA A 210 6.66 4.18 -17.17
CA ALA A 210 5.65 3.90 -18.19
C ALA A 210 4.90 5.18 -18.58
N VAL A 211 4.42 5.25 -19.82
CA VAL A 211 3.65 6.38 -20.31
C VAL A 211 2.17 6.16 -20.03
N CYS A 212 1.52 7.13 -19.36
CA CYS A 212 0.09 7.10 -19.13
C CYS A 212 -0.66 8.04 -20.06
N ALA A 213 -1.72 7.54 -20.70
CA ALA A 213 -2.67 8.33 -21.50
C ALA A 213 -3.99 8.44 -20.71
N PRO A 214 -4.35 9.62 -20.19
CA PRO A 214 -5.65 9.83 -19.58
C PRO A 214 -6.75 9.77 -20.65
N ILE A 215 -7.75 8.92 -20.44
CA ILE A 215 -8.86 8.71 -21.36
C ILE A 215 -10.14 9.27 -20.72
N PRO A 216 -10.81 10.23 -21.34
CA PRO A 216 -12.03 10.80 -20.79
C PRO A 216 -13.15 9.79 -20.66
N LEU A 217 -14.01 10.01 -19.68
CA LEU A 217 -15.21 9.22 -19.45
C LEU A 217 -16.43 9.89 -20.08
N ASP A 218 -17.29 9.09 -20.68
CA ASP A 218 -18.67 9.43 -21.00
C ASP A 218 -19.64 8.81 -19.96
N ASN A 219 -20.95 8.85 -20.21
CA ASN A 219 -21.96 8.26 -19.32
C ASN A 219 -21.97 6.72 -19.25
N GLN A 220 -21.07 6.05 -19.99
CA GLN A 220 -20.94 4.60 -20.03
C GLN A 220 -19.54 4.11 -19.62
N GLY A 221 -18.64 4.99 -19.21
CA GLY A 221 -17.26 4.68 -18.86
C GLY A 221 -16.27 5.26 -19.85
N VAL A 222 -15.15 4.59 -20.04
CA VAL A 222 -14.08 5.03 -20.95
C VAL A 222 -14.60 5.28 -22.36
N GLU A 223 -14.32 6.49 -22.90
CA GLU A 223 -14.70 6.85 -24.27
C GLU A 223 -13.89 6.04 -25.28
N LEU A 224 -14.58 5.17 -26.05
CA LEU A 224 -13.91 4.26 -27.00
C LEU A 224 -13.14 4.99 -28.08
N ALA A 225 -13.68 6.10 -28.61
CA ALA A 225 -13.00 6.85 -29.68
C ALA A 225 -11.68 7.45 -29.18
N ALA A 226 -11.65 7.98 -27.95
CA ALA A 226 -10.43 8.49 -27.33
C ALA A 226 -9.44 7.35 -27.05
N LEU A 227 -9.92 6.20 -26.55
CA LEU A 227 -9.09 5.03 -26.32
C LEU A 227 -8.42 4.54 -27.61
N MET A 228 -9.16 4.45 -28.70
CA MET A 228 -8.62 4.03 -30.01
C MET A 228 -7.55 5.01 -30.52
N ARG A 229 -7.73 6.32 -30.33
CA ARG A 229 -6.74 7.34 -30.72
C ARG A 229 -5.47 7.31 -29.85
N SER A 230 -5.55 6.86 -28.61
CA SER A 230 -4.42 6.88 -27.66
C SER A 230 -3.27 5.96 -28.05
N LYS A 231 -3.52 4.94 -28.86
CA LYS A 231 -2.57 3.86 -29.19
C LYS A 231 -2.08 3.06 -27.98
N ALA A 232 -2.79 3.14 -26.86
CA ALA A 232 -2.46 2.38 -25.65
C ALA A 232 -2.54 0.85 -25.90
N ARG A 233 -1.73 0.11 -25.17
CA ARG A 233 -1.67 -1.37 -25.22
C ARG A 233 -2.11 -2.01 -23.91
N ALA A 234 -2.27 -1.22 -22.86
CA ALA A 234 -2.88 -1.60 -21.61
C ALA A 234 -3.94 -0.58 -21.25
N LEU A 235 -5.10 -1.03 -20.76
CA LEU A 235 -6.19 -0.18 -20.27
C LEU A 235 -6.47 -0.55 -18.82
N HIS A 236 -6.32 0.40 -17.89
CA HIS A 236 -6.63 0.23 -16.46
C HIS A 236 -7.93 0.93 -16.13
N ILE A 237 -8.94 0.16 -15.70
CA ILE A 237 -10.31 0.64 -15.43
C ILE A 237 -10.92 -0.02 -14.20
N SER A 238 -11.91 0.65 -13.61
CA SER A 238 -12.75 0.11 -12.53
C SER A 238 -14.21 0.01 -12.99
N PRO A 239 -14.57 -1.01 -13.81
CA PRO A 239 -15.84 -1.04 -14.53
C PRO A 239 -17.07 -1.35 -13.66
N ASN A 240 -16.86 -1.90 -12.45
CA ASN A 240 -17.94 -2.24 -11.52
C ASN A 240 -18.39 -1.03 -10.69
N HIS A 241 -17.47 -0.11 -10.41
CA HIS A 241 -17.69 1.11 -9.66
C HIS A 241 -16.48 2.05 -9.86
N GLN A 242 -16.54 2.87 -10.89
CA GLN A 242 -15.45 3.77 -11.28
C GLN A 242 -15.16 4.79 -10.17
N TYR A 243 -13.91 4.91 -9.76
CA TYR A 243 -13.51 5.90 -8.79
C TYR A 243 -12.91 7.14 -9.49
N PRO A 244 -13.38 8.36 -9.17
CA PRO A 244 -14.33 8.70 -8.10
C PRO A 244 -15.77 8.92 -8.58
N THR A 245 -16.11 8.72 -9.87
CA THR A 245 -17.42 9.09 -10.41
C THR A 245 -18.56 8.17 -9.96
N GLY A 246 -18.25 6.95 -9.47
CA GLY A 246 -19.27 5.96 -9.10
C GLY A 246 -19.92 5.26 -10.30
N LEU A 247 -19.51 5.60 -11.51
CA LEU A 247 -20.10 5.10 -12.74
C LEU A 247 -19.89 3.59 -12.90
N VAL A 248 -20.96 2.90 -13.30
CA VAL A 248 -20.94 1.46 -13.62
C VAL A 248 -20.93 1.29 -15.14
N THR A 249 -19.89 0.66 -15.66
CA THR A 249 -19.74 0.39 -17.10
C THR A 249 -20.79 -0.64 -17.55
N PRO A 250 -21.71 -0.32 -18.48
CA PRO A 250 -22.76 -1.22 -18.93
C PRO A 250 -22.20 -2.32 -19.83
N ILE A 251 -22.95 -3.43 -19.96
CA ILE A 251 -22.50 -4.63 -20.68
C ILE A 251 -22.09 -4.36 -22.13
N ALA A 252 -22.80 -3.48 -22.83
CA ALA A 252 -22.47 -3.14 -24.20
C ALA A 252 -21.08 -2.49 -24.32
N ARG A 253 -20.72 -1.61 -23.38
CA ARG A 253 -19.41 -0.98 -23.33
C ARG A 253 -18.34 -2.02 -22.93
N ARG A 254 -18.60 -2.90 -21.98
CA ARG A 254 -17.70 -4.00 -21.59
C ARG A 254 -17.35 -4.87 -22.78
N GLN A 255 -18.34 -5.28 -23.55
CA GLN A 255 -18.12 -6.06 -24.78
C GLN A 255 -17.32 -5.29 -25.85
N ALA A 256 -17.57 -3.96 -25.98
CA ALA A 256 -16.80 -3.13 -26.90
C ALA A 256 -15.32 -2.98 -26.46
N LEU A 257 -15.05 -2.90 -25.16
CA LEU A 257 -13.68 -2.90 -24.62
C LEU A 257 -12.97 -4.24 -24.82
N LEU A 258 -13.67 -5.35 -24.65
CA LEU A 258 -13.11 -6.68 -24.93
C LEU A 258 -12.76 -6.84 -26.42
N ARG A 259 -13.66 -6.40 -27.33
CA ARG A 259 -13.34 -6.37 -28.78
C ARG A 259 -12.13 -5.50 -29.09
N TRP A 260 -12.07 -4.29 -28.52
CA TRP A 260 -10.89 -3.43 -28.66
C TRP A 260 -9.60 -4.14 -28.23
N ALA A 261 -9.63 -4.83 -27.08
CA ALA A 261 -8.46 -5.54 -26.59
C ALA A 261 -8.06 -6.73 -27.48
N GLU A 262 -9.05 -7.42 -28.05
CA GLU A 262 -8.81 -8.51 -29.02
C GLU A 262 -8.23 -7.98 -30.34
N ASP A 263 -8.89 -6.99 -30.96
CA ASP A 263 -8.51 -6.44 -32.26
C ASP A 263 -7.11 -5.80 -32.26
N THR A 264 -6.75 -5.19 -31.13
CA THR A 264 -5.45 -4.49 -30.98
C THR A 264 -4.37 -5.35 -30.32
N GLY A 265 -4.69 -6.53 -29.82
CA GLY A 265 -3.78 -7.35 -29.03
C GLY A 265 -3.47 -6.78 -27.64
N SER A 266 -4.28 -5.83 -27.17
CA SER A 266 -4.08 -5.11 -25.91
C SER A 266 -4.56 -5.92 -24.70
N THR A 267 -4.24 -5.42 -23.49
CA THR A 267 -4.63 -6.02 -22.21
C THR A 267 -5.50 -5.04 -21.44
N ILE A 268 -6.54 -5.52 -20.78
CA ILE A 268 -7.35 -4.73 -19.84
C ILE A 268 -6.98 -5.15 -18.42
N ILE A 269 -6.82 -4.18 -17.55
CA ILE A 269 -6.64 -4.36 -16.11
C ILE A 269 -7.95 -3.91 -15.47
N GLU A 270 -8.71 -4.87 -14.94
CA GLU A 270 -9.94 -4.63 -14.20
C GLU A 270 -9.59 -4.49 -12.71
N ASP A 271 -9.62 -3.26 -12.19
CA ASP A 271 -9.42 -2.98 -10.77
C ASP A 271 -10.76 -2.95 -10.05
N ASP A 272 -11.00 -3.98 -9.25
CA ASP A 272 -12.26 -4.24 -8.56
C ASP A 272 -12.08 -4.01 -7.05
N TYR A 273 -12.01 -2.75 -6.64
CA TYR A 273 -11.59 -2.33 -5.30
C TYR A 273 -12.71 -2.35 -4.24
N ASP A 274 -14.02 -2.27 -4.63
CA ASP A 274 -15.14 -2.14 -3.69
C ASP A 274 -16.48 -2.75 -4.16
N SER A 275 -16.49 -3.59 -5.19
CA SER A 275 -17.72 -4.18 -5.75
C SER A 275 -18.48 -5.05 -4.74
N GLU A 276 -17.84 -5.47 -3.65
CA GLU A 276 -18.46 -6.13 -2.51
C GLU A 276 -19.53 -5.24 -1.83
N PHE A 277 -19.45 -3.91 -1.96
CA PHE A 277 -20.34 -2.93 -1.32
C PHE A 277 -21.41 -2.41 -2.27
N ARG A 278 -22.05 -3.31 -3.02
CA ARG A 278 -23.24 -2.99 -3.79
C ARG A 278 -24.49 -3.18 -2.93
N TYR A 279 -25.35 -2.14 -2.86
CA TYR A 279 -26.53 -2.11 -1.99
C TYR A 279 -27.83 -2.39 -2.72
N THR A 280 -27.86 -2.21 -4.04
CA THR A 280 -29.02 -2.39 -4.89
C THR A 280 -28.75 -3.40 -5.99
N GLY A 281 -29.73 -4.28 -6.26
CA GLY A 281 -29.64 -5.26 -7.33
C GLY A 281 -28.76 -6.47 -7.01
N ARG A 282 -28.48 -7.27 -8.05
CA ARG A 282 -27.56 -8.42 -7.99
C ARG A 282 -26.12 -7.96 -8.24
N PRO A 283 -25.10 -8.73 -7.82
CA PRO A 283 -23.72 -8.49 -8.22
C PRO A 283 -23.61 -8.37 -9.75
N ILE A 284 -22.82 -7.41 -10.20
CA ILE A 284 -22.55 -7.23 -11.64
C ILE A 284 -21.42 -8.20 -12.00
N PRO A 285 -21.58 -8.99 -13.10
CA PRO A 285 -20.50 -9.81 -13.59
C PRO A 285 -19.23 -8.98 -13.85
N THR A 286 -18.09 -9.49 -13.48
CA THR A 286 -16.80 -8.83 -13.76
C THR A 286 -16.52 -8.85 -15.26
N LEU A 287 -15.66 -7.95 -15.73
CA LEU A 287 -15.20 -7.97 -17.12
C LEU A 287 -14.44 -9.28 -17.39
N GLN A 288 -13.64 -9.73 -16.41
CA GLN A 288 -12.90 -11.00 -16.49
C GLN A 288 -13.83 -12.21 -16.63
N SER A 289 -15.00 -12.23 -15.96
CA SER A 289 -15.92 -13.37 -16.02
C SER A 289 -16.61 -13.55 -17.40
N ILE A 290 -16.58 -12.52 -18.25
CA ILE A 290 -17.12 -12.55 -19.61
C ILE A 290 -16.02 -12.51 -20.69
N ASP A 291 -14.75 -12.57 -20.29
CA ASP A 291 -13.59 -12.61 -21.18
C ASP A 291 -13.28 -14.05 -21.59
N ASP A 292 -13.61 -14.43 -22.82
CA ASP A 292 -13.31 -15.73 -23.41
C ASP A 292 -11.95 -15.79 -24.13
N ARG A 293 -11.24 -14.67 -24.24
CA ARG A 293 -9.97 -14.51 -24.97
C ARG A 293 -8.75 -14.33 -24.10
N GLY A 294 -8.91 -14.24 -22.79
CA GLY A 294 -7.80 -14.03 -21.86
C GLY A 294 -7.11 -12.67 -22.05
N ARG A 295 -7.89 -11.61 -22.22
CA ARG A 295 -7.41 -10.25 -22.37
C ARG A 295 -7.44 -9.47 -21.07
N VAL A 296 -8.16 -9.96 -20.05
CA VAL A 296 -8.38 -9.26 -18.80
C VAL A 296 -7.46 -9.81 -17.71
N ILE A 297 -6.72 -8.91 -17.06
CA ILE A 297 -6.12 -9.13 -15.75
C ILE A 297 -7.13 -8.60 -14.73
N TYR A 298 -7.53 -9.42 -13.79
CA TYR A 298 -8.36 -8.97 -12.68
C TYR A 298 -7.48 -8.66 -11.47
N LEU A 299 -7.75 -7.54 -10.80
CA LEU A 299 -7.08 -7.08 -9.60
C LEU A 299 -8.10 -6.81 -8.50
N ASN A 300 -7.83 -7.30 -7.29
CA ASN A 300 -8.61 -6.94 -6.11
C ASN A 300 -7.71 -6.86 -4.88
N THR A 301 -8.17 -6.16 -3.85
CA THR A 301 -7.47 -6.03 -2.57
C THR A 301 -8.41 -6.19 -1.39
N PHE A 302 -7.87 -6.67 -0.27
CA PHE A 302 -8.62 -6.75 0.98
C PHE A 302 -8.60 -5.44 1.79
N SER A 303 -8.10 -4.35 1.19
CA SER A 303 -7.96 -3.05 1.87
C SER A 303 -9.28 -2.43 2.29
N GLN A 304 -10.31 -2.51 1.43
CA GLN A 304 -11.64 -1.96 1.71
C GLN A 304 -12.53 -2.94 2.47
N THR A 305 -12.26 -4.24 2.34
CA THR A 305 -13.09 -5.29 2.91
C THR A 305 -12.61 -5.77 4.28
N ILE A 306 -11.33 -5.63 4.59
CA ILE A 306 -10.76 -6.02 5.89
C ILE A 306 -10.06 -4.82 6.55
N SER A 307 -8.92 -4.40 6.02
CA SER A 307 -8.17 -3.25 6.53
C SER A 307 -7.07 -2.82 5.55
N PRO A 308 -6.86 -1.51 5.34
CA PRO A 308 -5.76 -1.01 4.51
C PRO A 308 -4.37 -1.39 5.04
N SER A 309 -4.22 -1.56 6.36
CA SER A 309 -2.95 -1.91 6.99
C SER A 309 -2.50 -3.36 6.74
N MET A 310 -3.42 -4.24 6.36
CA MET A 310 -3.12 -5.63 6.02
C MET A 310 -2.25 -5.76 4.78
N ARG A 311 -2.29 -4.77 3.88
CA ARG A 311 -1.51 -4.76 2.64
C ARG A 311 -1.61 -6.06 1.86
N LEU A 312 -2.82 -6.56 1.67
CA LEU A 312 -3.10 -7.80 0.93
C LEU A 312 -3.96 -7.50 -0.30
N GLY A 313 -3.51 -8.01 -1.43
CA GLY A 313 -4.22 -7.98 -2.70
C GLY A 313 -3.77 -9.13 -3.58
N PHE A 314 -4.40 -9.26 -4.72
CA PHE A 314 -4.05 -10.31 -5.68
C PHE A 314 -4.38 -9.91 -7.13
N LEU A 315 -3.67 -10.54 -8.05
CA LEU A 315 -3.97 -10.53 -9.48
C LEU A 315 -4.49 -11.90 -9.91
N VAL A 316 -5.40 -11.91 -10.87
CA VAL A 316 -5.72 -13.09 -11.66
C VAL A 316 -5.15 -12.86 -13.06
N LEU A 317 -4.11 -13.58 -13.39
CA LEU A 317 -3.42 -13.46 -14.68
C LEU A 317 -4.01 -14.42 -15.71
N PRO A 318 -4.29 -13.98 -16.94
CA PRO A 318 -4.60 -14.89 -18.01
C PRO A 318 -3.40 -15.80 -18.34
N PRO A 319 -3.62 -17.04 -18.86
CA PRO A 319 -2.57 -18.04 -19.01
C PRO A 319 -1.30 -17.55 -19.73
N ARG A 320 -1.46 -16.73 -20.78
CA ARG A 320 -0.32 -16.17 -21.52
C ARG A 320 0.57 -15.23 -20.67
N LEU A 321 -0.02 -14.47 -19.77
CA LEU A 321 0.73 -13.57 -18.88
C LEU A 321 1.23 -14.29 -17.64
N LEU A 322 0.57 -15.36 -17.21
CA LEU A 322 1.05 -16.20 -16.13
C LEU A 322 2.38 -16.85 -16.47
N GLU A 323 2.51 -17.39 -17.69
CA GLU A 323 3.76 -17.98 -18.13
C GLU A 323 4.89 -16.94 -18.18
N ARG A 324 4.59 -15.77 -18.75
CA ARG A 324 5.52 -14.64 -18.76
C ARG A 324 5.92 -14.20 -17.35
N TYR A 325 4.96 -14.11 -16.43
CA TYR A 325 5.22 -13.77 -15.03
C TYR A 325 6.19 -14.77 -14.37
N ARG A 326 5.99 -16.07 -14.59
CA ARG A 326 6.86 -17.11 -14.02
C ARG A 326 8.28 -17.01 -14.54
N GLN A 327 8.44 -16.74 -15.83
CA GLN A 327 9.76 -16.66 -16.48
C GLN A 327 10.50 -15.36 -16.14
N GLU A 328 9.82 -14.22 -16.18
CA GLU A 328 10.45 -12.91 -16.06
C GLU A 328 10.47 -12.37 -14.62
N LEU A 329 9.46 -12.69 -13.79
CA LEU A 329 9.26 -12.11 -12.46
C LEU A 329 9.21 -13.16 -11.34
N GLY A 330 9.24 -14.47 -11.68
CA GLY A 330 9.18 -15.55 -10.68
C GLY A 330 10.37 -15.63 -9.72
N PHE A 331 11.41 -14.85 -9.92
CA PHE A 331 12.52 -14.71 -9.00
C PHE A 331 12.24 -13.82 -7.79
N TYR A 332 11.19 -13.00 -7.83
CA TYR A 332 10.79 -12.20 -6.68
C TYR A 332 10.22 -13.07 -5.56
N ALA A 333 10.58 -12.78 -4.33
CA ALA A 333 9.89 -13.35 -3.19
C ALA A 333 8.48 -12.77 -3.07
N CYS A 334 7.52 -13.55 -2.56
CA CYS A 334 6.21 -13.02 -2.23
C CYS A 334 6.33 -11.92 -1.15
N THR A 335 5.69 -10.79 -1.39
CA THR A 335 5.79 -9.61 -0.51
C THR A 335 4.87 -9.66 0.70
N VAL A 336 3.99 -10.66 0.78
CA VAL A 336 3.06 -10.82 1.90
C VAL A 336 3.59 -11.91 2.84
N PRO A 337 3.75 -11.63 4.15
CA PRO A 337 4.24 -12.60 5.12
C PRO A 337 3.38 -13.87 5.19
N ALA A 338 4.00 -15.00 5.55
CA ALA A 338 3.33 -16.30 5.65
C ALA A 338 2.18 -16.29 6.66
N LEU A 339 2.37 -15.65 7.81
CA LEU A 339 1.37 -15.59 8.87
C LEU A 339 0.05 -15.00 8.38
N GLU A 340 0.11 -13.83 7.75
CA GLU A 340 -1.06 -13.13 7.21
C GLU A 340 -1.77 -13.97 6.15
N GLN A 341 -1.02 -14.64 5.29
CA GLN A 341 -1.60 -15.51 4.28
C GLN A 341 -2.29 -16.73 4.89
N HIS A 342 -1.69 -17.39 5.88
CA HIS A 342 -2.31 -18.51 6.57
C HIS A 342 -3.57 -18.10 7.35
N VAL A 343 -3.55 -16.95 8.03
CA VAL A 343 -4.70 -16.44 8.76
C VAL A 343 -5.84 -16.08 7.81
N LEU A 344 -5.53 -15.37 6.71
CA LEU A 344 -6.52 -15.02 5.69
C LEU A 344 -7.12 -16.26 5.01
N THR A 345 -6.31 -17.27 4.71
CA THR A 345 -6.79 -18.57 4.21
C THR A 345 -7.89 -19.14 5.11
N ARG A 346 -7.65 -19.21 6.41
CA ARG A 346 -8.64 -19.73 7.37
C ARG A 346 -9.83 -18.82 7.54
N PHE A 347 -9.61 -17.51 7.40
CA PHE A 347 -10.68 -16.53 7.51
C PHE A 347 -11.66 -16.66 6.33
N ILE A 348 -11.16 -16.87 5.11
CA ILE A 348 -11.99 -17.10 3.92
C ILE A 348 -12.63 -18.49 4.00
N ALA A 349 -11.83 -19.57 4.05
CA ALA A 349 -12.30 -20.95 4.01
C ALA A 349 -13.25 -21.31 5.16
N GLY A 350 -13.11 -20.66 6.34
CA GLY A 350 -14.02 -20.80 7.46
C GLY A 350 -15.33 -20.01 7.35
N GLY A 351 -15.59 -19.33 6.22
CA GLY A 351 -16.79 -18.51 5.99
C GLY A 351 -16.85 -17.27 6.89
N HIS A 352 -15.73 -16.90 7.52
CA HIS A 352 -15.68 -15.69 8.36
C HIS A 352 -15.66 -14.42 7.52
N TYR A 353 -15.03 -14.46 6.34
CA TYR A 353 -14.95 -13.35 5.40
C TYR A 353 -16.34 -12.97 4.89
N GLU A 354 -17.11 -13.90 4.39
CA GLU A 354 -18.47 -13.64 3.93
C GLU A 354 -19.39 -13.05 5.01
N ARG A 355 -19.34 -13.65 6.23
CA ARG A 355 -20.09 -13.11 7.36
C ARG A 355 -19.68 -11.69 7.73
N HIS A 356 -18.40 -11.38 7.60
CA HIS A 356 -17.87 -10.06 7.81
C HIS A 356 -18.39 -9.08 6.74
N LEU A 357 -18.27 -9.43 5.46
CA LEU A 357 -18.80 -8.63 4.34
C LEU A 357 -20.30 -8.36 4.46
N SER A 358 -21.09 -9.37 4.83
CA SER A 358 -22.54 -9.23 5.00
C SER A 358 -22.89 -8.21 6.09
N ARG A 359 -22.14 -8.18 7.21
CA ARG A 359 -22.30 -7.16 8.26
C ARG A 359 -21.89 -5.77 7.78
N MET A 360 -20.75 -5.66 7.09
CA MET A 360 -20.26 -4.38 6.56
C MET A 360 -21.23 -3.81 5.52
N ARG A 361 -21.76 -4.63 4.60
CA ARG A 361 -22.78 -4.19 3.61
C ARG A 361 -24.00 -3.57 4.28
N LYS A 362 -24.52 -4.22 5.33
CA LYS A 362 -25.66 -3.68 6.09
C LYS A 362 -25.29 -2.34 6.74
N GLU A 363 -24.19 -2.30 7.46
CA GLU A 363 -23.71 -1.11 8.17
C GLU A 363 -23.50 0.07 7.23
N TYR A 364 -22.76 -0.15 6.13
CA TYR A 364 -22.47 0.93 5.18
C TYR A 364 -23.70 1.39 4.42
N ARG A 365 -24.62 0.49 4.10
CA ARG A 365 -25.91 0.87 3.54
C ARG A 365 -26.71 1.77 4.49
N ASP A 366 -26.78 1.39 5.77
CA ASP A 366 -27.51 2.13 6.79
C ASP A 366 -26.83 3.50 7.03
N ARG A 367 -25.51 3.53 7.10
CA ARG A 367 -24.69 4.76 7.24
C ARG A 367 -24.86 5.70 6.04
N ARG A 368 -24.78 5.18 4.81
CA ARG A 368 -25.06 5.95 3.60
C ARG A 368 -26.44 6.60 3.66
N SER A 369 -27.47 5.80 3.98
CA SER A 369 -28.85 6.27 4.05
C SER A 369 -29.01 7.35 5.11
N ALA A 370 -28.41 7.18 6.27
CA ALA A 370 -28.40 8.19 7.33
C ALA A 370 -27.70 9.48 6.89
N THR A 371 -26.54 9.37 6.23
CA THR A 371 -25.77 10.53 5.74
C THR A 371 -26.59 11.33 4.72
N ILE A 372 -27.15 10.67 3.72
CA ILE A 372 -27.96 11.34 2.69
C ILE A 372 -29.21 11.98 3.31
N SER A 373 -29.89 11.27 4.22
CA SER A 373 -31.08 11.80 4.91
C SER A 373 -30.76 13.02 5.75
N ALA A 374 -29.61 13.01 6.43
CA ALA A 374 -29.17 14.13 7.25
C ALA A 374 -28.83 15.38 6.40
N PHE A 375 -28.15 15.20 5.25
CA PHE A 375 -27.95 16.29 4.30
C PHE A 375 -29.28 16.85 3.77
N ARG A 376 -30.25 16.00 3.39
CA ARG A 376 -31.56 16.41 2.91
C ARG A 376 -32.40 17.14 3.97
N ALA A 377 -32.13 16.87 5.25
CA ALA A 377 -32.79 17.56 6.36
C ALA A 377 -32.03 18.83 6.80
N SER A 378 -30.85 19.08 6.31
CA SER A 378 -29.99 20.23 6.69
C SER A 378 -30.39 21.49 5.88
N PRO A 379 -29.94 22.69 6.32
CA PRO A 379 -30.11 23.94 5.54
C PRO A 379 -29.38 23.91 4.18
N LEU A 380 -28.45 22.99 3.95
CA LEU A 380 -27.75 22.80 2.67
C LEU A 380 -28.65 22.13 1.61
N ALA A 381 -29.75 21.54 1.97
CA ALA A 381 -30.58 20.71 1.08
C ALA A 381 -30.98 21.40 -0.24
N SER A 382 -31.26 22.72 -0.20
CA SER A 382 -31.63 23.50 -1.40
C SER A 382 -30.46 23.84 -2.33
N HIS A 383 -29.22 23.64 -1.85
CA HIS A 383 -27.98 24.02 -2.56
C HIS A 383 -27.16 22.81 -3.00
N VAL A 384 -27.67 21.59 -2.81
CA VAL A 384 -26.93 20.37 -3.11
C VAL A 384 -27.73 19.39 -3.97
N THR A 385 -27.03 18.70 -4.86
CA THR A 385 -27.61 17.62 -5.67
C THR A 385 -26.75 16.36 -5.50
N PHE A 386 -27.41 15.24 -5.23
CA PHE A 386 -26.75 13.94 -5.05
C PHE A 386 -26.73 13.15 -6.35
N SER A 387 -25.64 12.40 -6.55
CA SER A 387 -25.55 11.41 -7.61
C SER A 387 -24.74 10.19 -7.15
N GLU A 388 -24.89 9.07 -7.89
CA GLU A 388 -24.16 7.81 -7.68
C GLU A 388 -24.35 7.20 -6.28
N GLU A 389 -25.58 7.21 -5.79
CA GLU A 389 -25.95 6.72 -4.46
C GLU A 389 -26.07 5.18 -4.37
N GLY A 390 -25.89 4.43 -5.47
CA GLY A 390 -26.29 3.01 -5.55
C GLY A 390 -25.31 1.99 -5.02
N ALA A 391 -24.02 2.33 -4.92
CA ALA A 391 -22.93 1.39 -4.59
C ALA A 391 -21.74 2.12 -3.95
N GLY A 392 -20.76 1.34 -3.50
CA GLY A 392 -19.44 1.81 -3.03
C GLY A 392 -19.46 2.47 -1.66
N LEU A 393 -18.36 3.13 -1.33
CA LEU A 393 -18.10 3.73 -0.03
C LEU A 393 -18.15 5.26 -0.05
N HIS A 394 -18.51 5.85 -1.18
CA HIS A 394 -18.69 7.28 -1.40
C HIS A 394 -19.90 7.56 -2.28
N PHE A 395 -20.32 8.81 -2.31
CA PHE A 395 -21.27 9.36 -3.28
C PHE A 395 -20.80 10.75 -3.72
N LEU A 396 -21.38 11.25 -4.79
CA LEU A 396 -21.08 12.59 -5.27
C LEU A 396 -22.14 13.59 -4.77
N LEU A 397 -21.66 14.76 -4.34
CA LEU A 397 -22.46 15.88 -3.88
C LEU A 397 -22.08 17.14 -4.65
N ARG A 398 -22.93 17.58 -5.58
CA ARG A 398 -22.71 18.82 -6.32
C ARG A 398 -23.26 19.99 -5.54
N LEU A 399 -22.44 21.04 -5.40
CA LEU A 399 -22.80 22.32 -4.78
C LEU A 399 -23.31 23.31 -5.85
N ASP A 400 -24.37 24.03 -5.54
CA ASP A 400 -24.84 25.16 -6.32
C ASP A 400 -24.15 26.44 -5.82
N THR A 401 -23.06 26.84 -6.50
CA THR A 401 -22.20 27.93 -6.08
C THR A 401 -21.40 28.49 -7.27
N ASN A 402 -21.01 29.75 -7.16
CA ASN A 402 -20.10 30.43 -8.09
C ASN A 402 -18.64 30.46 -7.60
N ARG A 403 -18.36 29.92 -6.41
CA ARG A 403 -17.01 29.87 -5.85
C ARG A 403 -16.20 28.75 -6.48
N SER A 404 -14.87 28.99 -6.65
CA SER A 404 -13.99 27.94 -7.16
C SER A 404 -13.76 26.82 -6.14
N ASP A 405 -13.50 25.60 -6.62
CA ASP A 405 -13.15 24.43 -5.78
C ASP A 405 -11.94 24.73 -4.86
N GLU A 406 -10.97 25.49 -5.35
CA GLU A 406 -9.79 25.89 -4.58
C GLU A 406 -10.15 26.82 -3.41
N GLU A 407 -11.02 27.79 -3.64
CA GLU A 407 -11.51 28.70 -2.60
C GLU A 407 -12.31 27.94 -1.55
N LEU A 408 -13.25 27.08 -1.97
CA LEU A 408 -14.04 26.25 -1.07
C LEU A 408 -13.15 25.34 -0.23
N ARG A 409 -12.18 24.68 -0.84
CA ARG A 409 -11.22 23.81 -0.15
C ARG A 409 -10.40 24.58 0.87
N ARG A 410 -9.90 25.77 0.55
CA ARG A 410 -9.15 26.60 1.48
C ARG A 410 -9.99 27.02 2.68
N LEU A 411 -11.21 27.51 2.46
CA LEU A 411 -12.09 27.97 3.54
C LEU A 411 -12.53 26.83 4.46
N THR A 412 -12.85 25.66 3.89
CA THR A 412 -13.18 24.47 4.70
C THR A 412 -11.96 23.95 5.45
N ALA A 413 -10.76 24.00 4.86
CA ALA A 413 -9.52 23.60 5.53
C ALA A 413 -9.18 24.52 6.71
N GLU A 414 -9.41 25.82 6.60
CA GLU A 414 -9.25 26.79 7.71
C GLU A 414 -10.19 26.49 8.88
N ALA A 415 -11.37 25.90 8.60
CA ALA A 415 -12.31 25.41 9.61
C ALA A 415 -11.99 23.99 10.12
N GLY A 416 -10.88 23.39 9.67
CA GLY A 416 -10.47 22.03 10.04
C GLY A 416 -11.23 20.92 9.30
N ILE A 417 -11.89 21.23 8.17
CA ILE A 417 -12.62 20.26 7.35
C ILE A 417 -11.83 19.94 6.09
N ARG A 418 -11.58 18.65 5.85
CA ARG A 418 -11.00 18.19 4.58
C ARG A 418 -12.10 17.74 3.65
N LEU A 419 -12.17 18.38 2.49
CA LEU A 419 -13.02 17.98 1.37
C LEU A 419 -12.16 17.54 0.20
N SER A 420 -12.69 16.68 -0.67
CA SER A 420 -12.12 16.34 -1.97
C SER A 420 -13.12 16.67 -3.06
N PHE A 421 -12.65 17.39 -4.08
CA PHE A 421 -13.44 17.74 -5.24
C PHE A 421 -13.17 16.80 -6.41
N LEU A 422 -14.19 16.51 -7.21
CA LEU A 422 -14.07 15.65 -8.38
C LEU A 422 -13.02 16.19 -9.38
N SER A 423 -12.89 17.51 -9.49
CA SER A 423 -11.89 18.19 -10.30
C SER A 423 -10.42 17.83 -9.94
N GLU A 424 -10.16 17.45 -8.69
CA GLU A 424 -8.80 17.04 -8.22
C GLU A 424 -8.35 15.69 -8.80
N TYR A 425 -9.29 14.89 -9.28
CA TYR A 425 -9.06 13.55 -9.85
C TYR A 425 -8.89 13.60 -11.38
N ALA A 426 -9.15 14.76 -12.01
CA ALA A 426 -8.98 14.93 -13.43
C ALA A 426 -7.52 15.27 -13.78
N ALA A 427 -6.98 14.56 -14.75
CA ALA A 427 -5.66 14.86 -15.31
C ALA A 427 -5.74 16.07 -16.25
N VAL A 428 -6.86 16.20 -16.94
CA VAL A 428 -7.17 17.33 -17.81
C VAL A 428 -8.30 18.12 -17.15
N PRO A 429 -8.12 19.43 -16.86
CA PRO A 429 -9.16 20.26 -16.27
C PRO A 429 -10.44 20.24 -17.11
N ASP A 430 -11.58 19.97 -16.48
CA ASP A 430 -12.88 19.94 -17.13
C ASP A 430 -13.92 20.65 -16.23
N PRO A 431 -14.58 21.71 -16.73
CA PRO A 431 -15.58 22.46 -15.96
C PRO A 431 -16.78 21.62 -15.50
N ARG A 432 -17.04 20.48 -16.14
CA ARG A 432 -18.14 19.57 -15.75
C ARG A 432 -17.92 18.98 -14.35
N PHE A 433 -16.69 18.90 -13.89
CA PHE A 433 -16.31 18.32 -12.59
C PHE A 433 -16.27 19.34 -11.46
N ALA A 434 -16.36 20.64 -11.78
CA ALA A 434 -16.35 21.70 -10.79
C ALA A 434 -17.53 21.59 -9.82
N HIS A 435 -17.33 22.07 -8.61
CA HIS A 435 -18.33 22.14 -7.52
C HIS A 435 -18.89 20.77 -7.09
N THR A 436 -18.21 19.68 -7.44
CA THR A 436 -18.65 18.32 -7.09
C THR A 436 -17.74 17.72 -6.05
N LEU A 437 -18.25 17.43 -4.88
CA LEU A 437 -17.56 16.77 -3.77
C LEU A 437 -17.63 15.25 -3.89
N VAL A 438 -16.55 14.57 -3.53
CA VAL A 438 -16.49 13.13 -3.33
C VAL A 438 -16.64 12.86 -1.83
N ILE A 439 -17.83 12.50 -1.38
CA ILE A 439 -18.14 12.31 0.04
C ILE A 439 -17.95 10.85 0.44
N ASN A 440 -16.86 10.59 1.19
CA ASN A 440 -16.58 9.27 1.75
C ASN A 440 -17.28 9.12 3.10
N TYR A 441 -18.34 8.33 3.15
CA TYR A 441 -19.17 8.14 4.35
C TYR A 441 -18.77 6.92 5.19
N ALA A 442 -17.95 6.02 4.65
CA ALA A 442 -17.62 4.75 5.31
C ALA A 442 -16.90 4.94 6.66
N GLY A 443 -16.08 5.96 6.78
CA GLY A 443 -15.36 6.31 8.01
C GLY A 443 -16.15 7.15 9.03
N LEU A 444 -17.35 7.64 8.68
CA LEU A 444 -18.14 8.50 9.58
C LEU A 444 -18.91 7.66 10.60
N SER A 445 -18.80 7.97 11.88
CA SER A 445 -19.74 7.47 12.89
C SER A 445 -21.04 8.28 12.86
N GLN A 446 -22.09 7.76 13.47
CA GLN A 446 -23.37 8.49 13.53
C GLN A 446 -23.25 9.76 14.40
N SER A 447 -22.45 9.73 15.44
CA SER A 447 -22.15 10.92 16.26
C SER A 447 -21.37 11.96 15.48
N ASP A 448 -20.42 11.54 14.65
CA ASP A 448 -19.60 12.45 13.85
C ASP A 448 -20.39 13.10 12.71
N LEU A 449 -21.44 12.43 12.22
CA LEU A 449 -22.28 12.92 11.13
C LEU A 449 -23.03 14.20 11.48
N GLU A 450 -23.60 14.31 12.69
CA GLU A 450 -24.31 15.50 13.16
C GLU A 450 -23.36 16.69 13.31
N GLU A 451 -22.21 16.47 13.94
CA GLU A 451 -21.16 17.48 14.05
C GLU A 451 -20.62 17.90 12.68
N ALA A 452 -20.39 16.91 11.79
CA ALA A 452 -19.93 17.15 10.43
C ALA A 452 -20.89 18.05 9.64
N LEU A 453 -22.17 17.77 9.71
CA LEU A 453 -23.18 18.55 9.02
C LEU A 453 -23.33 19.95 9.58
N GLN A 454 -23.27 20.12 10.89
CA GLN A 454 -23.29 21.44 11.51
C GLN A 454 -22.09 22.26 11.04
N LEU A 455 -20.89 21.71 11.09
CA LEU A 455 -19.68 22.37 10.62
C LEU A 455 -19.72 22.72 9.13
N LEU A 456 -20.18 21.79 8.30
CA LEU A 456 -20.32 22.02 6.86
C LEU A 456 -21.36 23.11 6.58
N THR A 457 -22.48 23.12 7.31
CA THR A 457 -23.52 24.12 7.17
C THR A 457 -22.98 25.49 7.53
N ASP A 458 -22.30 25.63 8.67
CA ASP A 458 -21.76 26.89 9.14
C ASP A 458 -20.73 27.50 8.17
N VAL A 459 -19.94 26.65 7.50
CA VAL A 459 -18.89 27.07 6.56
C VAL A 459 -19.43 27.26 5.15
N LEU A 460 -20.22 26.32 4.64
CA LEU A 460 -20.63 26.32 3.23
C LEU A 460 -21.84 27.18 2.97
N LEU A 461 -22.86 27.21 3.85
CA LEU A 461 -24.10 27.92 3.58
C LEU A 461 -23.87 29.42 3.25
N PRO A 462 -23.00 30.17 3.93
CA PRO A 462 -22.69 31.56 3.54
C PRO A 462 -21.97 31.71 2.18
N LEU A 463 -21.43 30.61 1.64
CA LEU A 463 -20.68 30.58 0.38
C LEU A 463 -21.54 30.13 -0.81
N LEU A 464 -22.71 29.56 -0.52
CA LEU A 464 -23.66 29.04 -1.51
C LEU A 464 -24.79 30.03 -1.83
N ALA A 465 -24.86 31.14 -1.10
CA ALA A 465 -25.86 32.22 -1.23
C ALA A 465 -25.50 33.20 -2.34
#